data_d7e4e39adad6d7c6258087cea63f2b6f
#
_entry.id   d7e4e39adad6d7c6258087cea63f2b6f
#
_cell.length_a   1.000
_cell.length_b   1.000
_cell.length_c   1.000
_cell.angle_alpha   90.00
_cell.angle_beta   90.00
_cell.angle_gamma   90.00
#
_symmetry.space_group_name_H-M   'P 1'
#
loop_
_entity.id
_entity.type
_entity.pdbx_description
1 polymer ?
#
loop_
_entity_poly.entity_id
_entity_poly.type
_entity_poly.pdbx_seq_one_letter_code
_entity_poly.pdbx_strand_id
1 'polypeptide(L)'
;MKHALFVAAALLLGASAAQAEIVRTPIPNSTFPIAQTVRVSGDAVITYVSGQVPPVISKDADPTSPQAYGDTKTQTVGVLNRIRQILEGQGLGMADVIKMQVFLVHDSRAPMDFKAFMEGYTQFFGGTQPNLPVRSVVGVAALANPGFLVEIEVVAAKDSK
;
A
#
# COMPACT_ATOMS: atom_id res chain seq x y z
N MET A 1 -45.28 -26.70 53.24
CA MET A 1 -45.17 -26.17 51.86
C MET A 1 -43.77 -25.61 51.70
N LYS A 2 -42.91 -26.32 50.95
CA LYS A 2 -41.51 -25.95 50.77
C LYS A 2 -41.37 -25.37 49.35
N HIS A 3 -41.03 -24.06 49.20
CA HIS A 3 -40.84 -23.41 47.95
C HIS A 3 -39.33 -23.61 47.51
N ALA A 4 -39.14 -24.34 46.47
CA ALA A 4 -37.79 -24.46 45.83
C ALA A 4 -37.57 -23.26 44.88
N LEU A 5 -36.59 -22.42 45.19
CA LEU A 5 -36.10 -21.37 44.29
C LEU A 5 -35.15 -22.00 43.26
N PHE A 6 -35.55 -22.00 42.00
CA PHE A 6 -34.63 -22.30 40.90
C PHE A 6 -33.87 -21.02 40.50
N VAL A 7 -32.56 -21.00 40.76
CA VAL A 7 -31.67 -19.97 40.24
C VAL A 7 -31.18 -20.43 38.89
N ALA A 8 -31.66 -19.81 37.83
CA ALA A 8 -31.14 -20.03 36.49
C ALA A 8 -29.85 -19.20 36.32
N ALA A 9 -28.70 -19.88 36.28
CA ALA A 9 -27.41 -19.27 35.93
C ALA A 9 -27.36 -19.10 34.40
N ALA A 10 -27.48 -17.87 33.91
CA ALA A 10 -27.26 -17.54 32.51
C ALA A 10 -25.74 -17.54 32.25
N LEU A 11 -25.22 -18.53 31.53
CA LEU A 11 -23.85 -18.52 30.97
C LEU A 11 -23.82 -17.51 29.83
N LEU A 12 -23.22 -16.34 30.08
CA LEU A 12 -22.82 -15.40 29.06
C LEU A 12 -21.58 -15.98 28.34
N LEU A 13 -21.81 -16.68 27.23
CA LEU A 13 -20.76 -17.02 26.28
C LEU A 13 -20.28 -15.70 25.63
N GLY A 14 -19.24 -15.09 26.20
CA GLY A 14 -18.54 -13.98 25.58
C GLY A 14 -17.90 -14.46 24.25
N ALA A 15 -18.48 -14.06 23.12
CA ALA A 15 -17.81 -14.21 21.84
C ALA A 15 -16.53 -13.36 21.89
N SER A 16 -15.37 -14.00 22.03
CA SER A 16 -14.07 -13.35 21.87
C SER A 16 -13.97 -12.95 20.40
N ALA A 17 -14.04 -11.65 20.10
CA ALA A 17 -13.73 -11.15 18.76
C ALA A 17 -12.30 -11.61 18.42
N ALA A 18 -12.14 -12.30 17.29
CA ALA A 18 -10.83 -12.75 16.83
C ALA A 18 -10.02 -11.50 16.45
N GLN A 19 -8.95 -11.23 17.19
CA GLN A 19 -8.06 -10.11 16.91
C GLN A 19 -7.47 -10.25 15.50
N ALA A 20 -7.40 -9.14 14.77
CA ALA A 20 -6.75 -9.13 13.45
C ALA A 20 -5.28 -9.53 13.56
N GLU A 21 -4.85 -10.40 12.66
CA GLU A 21 -3.46 -10.81 12.55
C GLU A 21 -2.97 -10.56 11.11
N ILE A 22 -1.91 -9.78 10.97
CA ILE A 22 -1.27 -9.49 9.68
C ILE A 22 0.14 -10.08 9.69
N VAL A 23 0.29 -11.26 9.07
CA VAL A 23 1.55 -12.00 8.99
C VAL A 23 2.22 -11.75 7.65
N ARG A 24 3.45 -11.25 7.69
CA ARG A 24 4.30 -11.03 6.51
C ARG A 24 5.41 -12.07 6.47
N THR A 25 5.52 -12.81 5.35
CA THR A 25 6.60 -13.77 5.15
C THR A 25 7.63 -13.15 4.19
N PRO A 26 8.89 -13.03 4.58
CA PRO A 26 9.93 -12.53 3.69
C PRO A 26 10.26 -13.56 2.60
N ILE A 27 10.88 -13.10 1.51
CA ILE A 27 11.45 -13.99 0.49
C ILE A 27 12.69 -14.69 1.10
N PRO A 28 12.76 -16.03 1.10
CA PRO A 28 13.89 -16.74 1.68
C PRO A 28 15.22 -16.32 1.02
N ASN A 29 16.24 -16.10 1.84
CA ASN A 29 17.60 -15.74 1.39
C ASN A 29 17.66 -14.47 0.49
N SER A 30 16.74 -13.53 0.67
CA SER A 30 16.68 -12.30 -0.11
C SER A 30 16.59 -11.08 0.79
N THR A 31 17.32 -10.02 0.42
CA THR A 31 17.21 -8.68 1.02
C THR A 31 16.33 -7.74 0.19
N PHE A 32 15.70 -8.27 -0.88
CA PHE A 32 14.84 -7.47 -1.75
C PHE A 32 13.61 -6.97 -0.96
N PRO A 33 13.31 -5.67 -0.98
CA PRO A 33 12.38 -5.06 -0.03
C PRO A 33 10.90 -5.27 -0.41
N ILE A 34 10.47 -6.53 -0.47
CA ILE A 34 9.06 -6.95 -0.60
C ILE A 34 8.80 -8.19 0.26
N ALA A 35 7.56 -8.41 0.65
CA ALA A 35 7.14 -9.68 1.23
C ALA A 35 6.88 -10.72 0.13
N GLN A 36 7.14 -12.00 0.41
CA GLN A 36 6.71 -13.12 -0.43
C GLN A 36 5.20 -13.31 -0.32
N THR A 37 4.68 -13.29 0.92
CA THR A 37 3.25 -13.37 1.20
C THR A 37 2.86 -12.41 2.31
N VAL A 38 1.61 -11.95 2.27
CA VAL A 38 0.93 -11.31 3.40
C VAL A 38 -0.37 -12.05 3.62
N ARG A 39 -0.55 -12.57 4.84
CA ARG A 39 -1.80 -13.19 5.29
C ARG A 39 -2.49 -12.26 6.26
N VAL A 40 -3.79 -12.05 6.05
CA VAL A 40 -4.66 -11.27 6.92
C VAL A 40 -5.74 -12.20 7.46
N SER A 41 -5.98 -12.20 8.77
CA SER A 41 -7.02 -12.98 9.44
C SER A 41 -7.67 -12.20 10.57
N GLY A 42 -8.80 -12.69 11.09
CA GLY A 42 -9.57 -12.01 12.13
C GLY A 42 -10.32 -10.78 11.59
N ASP A 43 -10.63 -9.84 12.49
CA ASP A 43 -11.45 -8.66 12.21
C ASP A 43 -10.62 -7.48 11.66
N ALA A 44 -9.84 -7.70 10.61
CA ALA A 44 -9.07 -6.64 9.95
C ALA A 44 -9.95 -5.79 9.04
N VAL A 45 -9.82 -4.48 9.14
CA VAL A 45 -10.37 -3.54 8.16
C VAL A 45 -9.42 -3.45 6.97
N ILE A 46 -9.94 -3.71 5.78
CA ILE A 46 -9.18 -3.62 4.52
C ILE A 46 -9.55 -2.32 3.81
N THR A 47 -8.55 -1.54 3.46
CA THR A 47 -8.68 -0.28 2.73
C THR A 47 -8.01 -0.39 1.38
N TYR A 48 -8.77 -0.12 0.32
CA TYR A 48 -8.28 -0.07 -1.07
C TYR A 48 -8.04 1.39 -1.44
N VAL A 49 -6.85 1.70 -1.95
CA VAL A 49 -6.51 3.01 -2.50
C VAL A 49 -6.36 2.87 -4.00
N SER A 50 -7.18 3.60 -4.75
CA SER A 50 -7.14 3.65 -6.22
C SER A 50 -5.77 4.09 -6.73
N GLY A 51 -5.47 3.83 -8.01
CA GLY A 51 -4.26 4.28 -8.67
C GLY A 51 -3.99 5.77 -8.42
N GLN A 52 -2.83 6.06 -7.85
CA GLN A 52 -2.37 7.42 -7.60
C GLN A 52 -1.30 7.77 -8.62
N VAL A 53 -1.38 8.99 -9.13
CA VAL A 53 -0.50 9.55 -10.14
C VAL A 53 0.32 10.71 -9.56
N PRO A 54 1.45 11.08 -10.18
CA PRO A 54 2.35 12.09 -9.62
C PRO A 54 1.69 13.47 -9.51
N PRO A 55 2.02 14.25 -8.47
CA PRO A 55 1.65 15.65 -8.40
C PRO A 55 2.46 16.48 -9.40
N VAL A 56 1.89 17.60 -9.86
CA VAL A 56 2.63 18.61 -10.63
C VAL A 56 3.72 19.23 -9.76
N ILE A 57 4.95 19.25 -10.26
CA ILE A 57 6.10 19.90 -9.62
C ILE A 57 6.56 21.17 -10.36
N SER A 58 6.26 21.28 -11.65
CA SER A 58 6.55 22.47 -12.47
C SER A 58 5.26 22.94 -13.18
N LYS A 59 4.74 24.08 -12.72
CA LYS A 59 3.48 24.64 -13.27
C LYS A 59 3.67 25.31 -14.62
N ASP A 60 4.92 25.65 -14.95
CA ASP A 60 5.26 26.32 -16.22
C ASP A 60 5.55 25.32 -17.35
N ALA A 61 5.71 24.03 -17.01
CA ALA A 61 5.92 22.96 -18.00
C ALA A 61 4.59 22.51 -18.61
N ASP A 62 4.64 22.00 -19.84
CA ASP A 62 3.48 21.37 -20.48
C ASP A 62 2.93 20.23 -19.60
N PRO A 63 1.64 20.29 -19.17
CA PRO A 63 1.02 19.29 -18.30
C PRO A 63 0.93 17.89 -18.94
N THR A 64 1.19 17.76 -20.25
CA THR A 64 1.25 16.46 -20.94
C THR A 64 2.69 15.92 -21.07
N SER A 65 3.64 16.62 -20.48
CA SER A 65 5.07 16.28 -20.53
C SER A 65 5.59 15.80 -19.16
N PRO A 66 6.51 14.83 -19.13
CA PRO A 66 7.18 14.43 -17.88
C PRO A 66 7.85 15.57 -17.12
N GLN A 67 8.26 16.65 -17.81
CA GLN A 67 8.87 17.84 -17.19
C GLN A 67 7.94 18.50 -16.15
N ALA A 68 6.62 18.36 -16.28
CA ALA A 68 5.66 18.84 -15.29
C ALA A 68 5.68 18.03 -13.99
N TYR A 69 6.17 16.78 -14.02
CA TYR A 69 6.06 15.82 -12.92
C TYR A 69 7.42 15.26 -12.45
N GLY A 70 8.47 15.45 -13.24
CA GLY A 70 9.81 14.93 -12.98
C GLY A 70 10.08 13.55 -13.61
N ASP A 71 11.24 13.02 -13.30
CA ASP A 71 11.65 11.67 -13.71
C ASP A 71 10.93 10.56 -12.92
N THR A 72 11.17 9.30 -13.28
CA THR A 72 10.53 8.13 -12.64
C THR A 72 10.76 8.11 -11.13
N LYS A 73 11.95 8.49 -10.63
CA LYS A 73 12.23 8.55 -9.19
C LYS A 73 11.40 9.65 -8.51
N THR A 74 11.41 10.84 -9.06
CA THR A 74 10.64 11.99 -8.53
C THR A 74 9.15 11.68 -8.52
N GLN A 75 8.62 11.13 -9.60
CA GLN A 75 7.22 10.71 -9.70
C GLN A 75 6.89 9.62 -8.68
N THR A 76 7.74 8.61 -8.50
CA THR A 76 7.56 7.55 -7.48
C THR A 76 7.46 8.14 -6.08
N VAL A 77 8.38 9.03 -5.71
CA VAL A 77 8.36 9.70 -4.39
C VAL A 77 7.10 10.53 -4.23
N GLY A 78 6.70 11.28 -5.25
CA GLY A 78 5.48 12.10 -5.25
C GLY A 78 4.21 11.27 -5.05
N VAL A 79 4.09 10.16 -5.79
CA VAL A 79 2.95 9.22 -5.69
C VAL A 79 2.90 8.57 -4.30
N LEU A 80 4.03 8.06 -3.78
CA LEU A 80 4.07 7.42 -2.46
C LEU A 80 3.79 8.40 -1.31
N ASN A 81 4.22 9.66 -1.42
CA ASN A 81 3.84 10.72 -0.48
C ASN A 81 2.33 10.98 -0.50
N ARG A 82 1.71 10.99 -1.68
CA ARG A 82 0.25 11.14 -1.83
C ARG A 82 -0.49 9.97 -1.22
N ILE A 83 -0.05 8.73 -1.48
CA ILE A 83 -0.61 7.52 -0.85
C ILE A 83 -0.49 7.61 0.68
N ARG A 84 0.66 8.03 1.21
CA ARG A 84 0.85 8.23 2.64
C ARG A 84 -0.18 9.21 3.22
N GLN A 85 -0.38 10.36 2.60
CA GLN A 85 -1.37 11.35 3.06
C GLN A 85 -2.81 10.80 3.03
N ILE A 86 -3.18 10.03 1.99
CA ILE A 86 -4.49 9.38 1.89
C ILE A 86 -4.68 8.38 3.03
N LEU A 87 -3.67 7.54 3.31
CA LEU A 87 -3.70 6.55 4.38
C LEU A 87 -3.78 7.23 5.76
N GLU A 88 -2.98 8.26 6.00
CA GLU A 88 -3.00 9.05 7.25
C GLU A 88 -4.38 9.67 7.51
N GLY A 89 -5.06 10.16 6.45
CA GLY A 89 -6.44 10.65 6.54
C GLY A 89 -7.47 9.59 6.93
N GLN A 90 -7.13 8.30 6.82
CA GLN A 90 -7.94 7.15 7.24
C GLN A 90 -7.44 6.50 8.54
N GLY A 91 -6.50 7.14 9.24
CA GLY A 91 -5.90 6.59 10.46
C GLY A 91 -4.94 5.40 10.20
N LEU A 92 -4.44 5.27 8.97
CA LEU A 92 -3.52 4.26 8.50
C LEU A 92 -2.15 4.88 8.20
N GLY A 93 -1.13 4.05 7.99
CA GLY A 93 0.20 4.48 7.57
C GLY A 93 0.81 3.57 6.50
N MET A 94 2.01 3.90 6.04
CA MET A 94 2.74 3.08 5.07
C MET A 94 3.04 1.66 5.61
N ALA A 95 3.16 1.50 6.93
CA ALA A 95 3.36 0.21 7.58
C ALA A 95 2.13 -0.72 7.49
N ASP A 96 0.94 -0.17 7.25
CA ASP A 96 -0.30 -0.91 7.09
C ASP A 96 -0.51 -1.42 5.66
N VAL A 97 0.30 -0.97 4.69
CA VAL A 97 0.22 -1.44 3.30
C VAL A 97 0.59 -2.92 3.23
N ILE A 98 -0.32 -3.73 2.68
CA ILE A 98 -0.17 -5.18 2.53
C ILE A 98 0.07 -5.61 1.09
N LYS A 99 -0.42 -4.83 0.12
CA LYS A 99 -0.25 -5.09 -1.30
C LYS A 99 0.00 -3.79 -2.06
N MET A 100 0.83 -3.84 -3.09
CA MET A 100 1.09 -2.75 -4.01
C MET A 100 1.12 -3.27 -5.44
N GLN A 101 0.44 -2.57 -6.35
CA GLN A 101 0.53 -2.72 -7.79
C GLN A 101 1.14 -1.46 -8.37
N VAL A 102 2.17 -1.60 -9.18
CA VAL A 102 2.90 -0.48 -9.80
C VAL A 102 2.85 -0.62 -11.31
N PHE A 103 2.50 0.47 -11.97
CA PHE A 103 2.51 0.62 -13.41
C PHE A 103 3.60 1.62 -13.79
N LEU A 104 4.57 1.17 -14.58
CA LEU A 104 5.65 2.02 -15.10
C LEU A 104 5.51 2.13 -16.61
N VAL A 105 5.57 3.35 -17.14
CA VAL A 105 5.52 3.56 -18.58
C VAL A 105 6.75 2.93 -19.24
N HIS A 106 6.50 2.20 -20.31
CA HIS A 106 7.52 1.59 -21.17
C HIS A 106 7.12 1.82 -22.62
N ASP A 107 7.60 2.89 -23.19
CA ASP A 107 7.38 3.23 -24.59
C ASP A 107 8.71 3.63 -25.29
N SER A 108 8.65 4.04 -26.56
CA SER A 108 9.82 4.45 -27.30
C SER A 108 10.51 5.73 -26.77
N ARG A 109 9.79 6.53 -25.98
CA ARG A 109 10.28 7.79 -25.40
C ARG A 109 10.90 7.57 -24.01
N ALA A 110 10.34 6.62 -23.24
CA ALA A 110 10.73 6.35 -21.86
C ALA A 110 10.75 4.83 -21.62
N PRO A 111 11.90 4.16 -21.76
CA PRO A 111 12.08 2.78 -21.33
C PRO A 111 11.73 2.66 -19.84
N MET A 112 11.13 1.53 -19.45
CA MET A 112 10.77 1.27 -18.04
C MET A 112 12.01 1.40 -17.13
N ASP A 113 12.06 2.46 -16.32
CA ASP A 113 13.16 2.71 -15.39
C ASP A 113 12.86 2.13 -14.01
N PHE A 114 12.98 0.79 -13.92
CA PHE A 114 12.82 0.07 -12.68
C PHE A 114 13.83 0.49 -11.60
N LYS A 115 15.05 0.89 -11.99
CA LYS A 115 16.07 1.33 -11.05
C LYS A 115 15.65 2.64 -10.36
N ALA A 116 15.25 3.64 -11.13
CA ALA A 116 14.78 4.91 -10.59
C ALA A 116 13.53 4.73 -9.73
N PHE A 117 12.59 3.85 -10.14
CA PHE A 117 11.47 3.46 -9.29
C PHE A 117 11.95 2.90 -7.93
N MET A 118 12.90 1.95 -7.93
CA MET A 118 13.41 1.38 -6.69
C MET A 118 14.11 2.40 -5.79
N GLU A 119 14.82 3.37 -6.36
CA GLU A 119 15.43 4.48 -5.61
C GLU A 119 14.39 5.38 -4.91
N GLY A 120 13.19 5.54 -5.49
CA GLY A 120 12.06 6.21 -4.87
C GLY A 120 11.37 5.32 -3.82
N TYR A 121 11.09 4.07 -4.17
CA TYR A 121 10.38 3.10 -3.34
C TYR A 121 11.08 2.82 -2.00
N THR A 122 12.40 2.64 -2.01
CA THR A 122 13.19 2.30 -0.82
C THR A 122 13.28 3.43 0.21
N GLN A 123 12.80 4.63 -0.11
CA GLN A 123 12.63 5.71 0.87
C GLN A 123 11.42 5.48 1.79
N PHE A 124 10.48 4.60 1.40
CA PHE A 124 9.24 4.32 2.12
C PHE A 124 9.17 2.90 2.66
N PHE A 125 9.84 1.93 2.02
CA PHE A 125 9.77 0.51 2.35
C PHE A 125 11.17 -0.11 2.44
N GLY A 126 11.38 -0.89 3.48
CA GLY A 126 12.69 -1.40 3.85
C GLY A 126 13.41 -0.46 4.83
N GLY A 127 14.66 -0.74 5.16
CA GLY A 127 15.42 0.07 6.13
C GLY A 127 14.71 0.18 7.47
N THR A 128 14.24 1.38 7.81
CA THR A 128 13.54 1.68 9.07
C THR A 128 12.07 1.27 9.08
N GLN A 129 11.46 0.99 7.92
CA GLN A 129 10.08 0.51 7.80
C GLN A 129 10.08 -0.96 7.33
N PRO A 130 10.02 -1.94 8.25
CA PRO A 130 10.19 -3.37 7.93
C PRO A 130 8.91 -4.05 7.45
N ASN A 131 7.73 -3.44 7.59
CA ASN A 131 6.45 -4.01 7.19
C ASN A 131 6.26 -3.93 5.67
N LEU A 132 6.85 -4.89 4.96
CA LEU A 132 6.87 -4.91 3.49
C LEU A 132 5.55 -5.45 2.91
N PRO A 133 5.02 -4.83 1.83
CA PRO A 133 3.90 -5.38 1.08
C PRO A 133 4.34 -6.50 0.13
N VAL A 134 3.40 -7.34 -0.31
CA VAL A 134 3.56 -8.04 -1.59
C VAL A 134 3.46 -7.02 -2.71
N ARG A 135 4.27 -7.14 -3.77
CA ARG A 135 4.31 -6.14 -4.84
C ARG A 135 4.51 -6.77 -6.22
N SER A 136 3.77 -6.25 -7.21
CA SER A 136 4.07 -6.46 -8.62
C SER A 136 4.38 -5.12 -9.29
N VAL A 137 5.32 -5.13 -10.24
CA VAL A 137 5.64 -3.98 -11.09
C VAL A 137 5.50 -4.44 -12.53
N VAL A 138 4.70 -3.72 -13.32
CA VAL A 138 4.44 -4.03 -14.72
C VAL A 138 4.73 -2.81 -15.60
N GLY A 139 5.34 -3.07 -16.76
CA GLY A 139 5.48 -2.06 -17.81
C GLY A 139 4.15 -1.90 -18.56
N VAL A 140 3.74 -0.66 -18.77
CA VAL A 140 2.55 -0.30 -19.56
C VAL A 140 2.93 0.65 -20.69
N ALA A 141 2.20 0.59 -21.79
CA ALA A 141 2.48 1.44 -22.96
C ALA A 141 2.19 2.92 -22.69
N ALA A 142 1.20 3.23 -21.86
CA ALA A 142 0.82 4.59 -21.49
C ALA A 142 0.00 4.58 -20.19
N LEU A 143 -0.04 5.73 -19.53
CA LEU A 143 -0.98 6.09 -18.47
C LEU A 143 -1.96 7.16 -18.98
N ALA A 144 -2.93 7.55 -18.13
CA ALA A 144 -4.01 8.48 -18.50
C ALA A 144 -3.50 9.86 -18.99
N ASN A 145 -2.33 10.29 -18.53
CA ASN A 145 -1.67 11.49 -19.03
C ASN A 145 -0.28 11.12 -19.57
N PRO A 146 0.12 11.62 -20.76
CA PRO A 146 1.43 11.34 -21.34
C PRO A 146 2.63 11.80 -20.50
N GLY A 147 2.43 12.73 -19.57
CA GLY A 147 3.44 13.18 -18.61
C GLY A 147 3.67 12.21 -17.44
N PHE A 148 2.76 11.24 -17.24
CA PHE A 148 2.90 10.26 -16.14
C PHE A 148 3.80 9.10 -16.56
N LEU A 149 4.78 8.79 -15.74
CA LEU A 149 5.68 7.65 -15.88
C LEU A 149 5.37 6.56 -14.84
N VAL A 150 4.64 6.91 -13.76
CA VAL A 150 4.36 6.04 -12.62
C VAL A 150 2.92 6.20 -12.17
N GLU A 151 2.23 5.07 -11.98
CA GLU A 151 0.97 4.99 -11.24
C GLU A 151 1.07 3.86 -10.23
N ILE A 152 0.55 4.06 -9.00
CA ILE A 152 0.61 3.06 -7.93
C ILE A 152 -0.75 2.96 -7.25
N GLU A 153 -1.25 1.74 -7.10
CA GLU A 153 -2.38 1.40 -6.22
C GLU A 153 -1.92 0.57 -5.04
N VAL A 154 -2.60 0.69 -3.91
CA VAL A 154 -2.28 -0.10 -2.73
C VAL A 154 -3.52 -0.65 -2.04
N VAL A 155 -3.32 -1.73 -1.30
CA VAL A 155 -4.26 -2.24 -0.30
C VAL A 155 -3.58 -2.16 1.05
N ALA A 156 -4.25 -1.60 2.03
CA ALA A 156 -3.81 -1.55 3.43
C ALA A 156 -4.73 -2.37 4.32
N ALA A 157 -4.21 -2.89 5.42
CA ALA A 157 -4.97 -3.62 6.43
C ALA A 157 -4.54 -3.20 7.82
N LYS A 158 -5.53 -3.07 8.72
CA LYS A 158 -5.31 -2.76 10.14
C LYS A 158 -6.36 -3.45 11.00
N ASP A 159 -6.03 -3.67 12.27
CA ASP A 159 -7.00 -4.12 13.28
C ASP A 159 -8.16 -3.11 13.38
N SER A 160 -9.37 -3.61 13.56
CA SER A 160 -10.62 -2.83 13.67
C SER A 160 -10.77 -2.06 14.99
N LYS A 161 -9.77 -2.06 15.86
CA LYS A 161 -9.80 -1.39 17.19
C LYS A 161 -9.70 0.12 17.10
#